data_d98c84fd4e67bce7676e058dfe6532d7
#
_entry.id   d98c84fd4e67bce7676e058dfe6532d7
#
_cell.length_a   1.000
_cell.length_b   1.000
_cell.length_c   1.000
_cell.angle_alpha   90.00
_cell.angle_beta   90.00
_cell.angle_gamma   90.00
#
_symmetry.space_group_name_H-M   'P 1'
#
loop_
_entity.id
_entity.type
_entity.pdbx_description
1 polymer ?
#
loop_
_entity_poly.entity_id
_entity_poly.type
_entity_poly.pdbx_seq_one_letter_code
_entity_poly.pdbx_strand_id
1 'polypeptide(L)'
;MSSREGALTRAANYFDDGSYKKLLTDLVAIPSTAQEPGHEADLRHYLEGAIGPWLERLGFEVIIHPNPLEGFGPILTGVRIEDASKPTVLLYGHGDTVRGLDDQWRPGLKPWELYEEDGRWYGRGSADNKGQHALNIAALEAVLAERGGKLGFNVKIVLE
;
A
#
# COMPACT_ATOMS: atom_id res chain seq x y z
N MET A 1 -23.52 17.52 2.78
CA MET A 1 -23.04 16.98 4.08
C MET A 1 -22.23 15.72 3.78
N SER A 2 -21.05 15.60 4.36
CA SER A 2 -20.23 14.37 4.20
C SER A 2 -20.91 13.21 4.93
N SER A 3 -20.93 12.03 4.32
CA SER A 3 -21.60 10.86 4.88
C SER A 3 -20.71 9.60 4.79
N ARG A 4 -21.04 8.60 5.59
CA ARG A 4 -20.42 7.28 5.47
C ARG A 4 -20.73 6.67 4.10
N GLU A 5 -21.95 6.82 3.64
CA GLU A 5 -22.41 6.33 2.33
C GLU A 5 -21.63 6.99 1.18
N GLY A 6 -21.35 8.29 1.27
CA GLY A 6 -20.52 8.99 0.29
C GLY A 6 -19.11 8.45 0.20
N ALA A 7 -18.46 8.16 1.35
CA ALA A 7 -17.13 7.54 1.38
C ALA A 7 -17.15 6.11 0.80
N LEU A 8 -18.18 5.32 1.12
CA LEU A 8 -18.34 3.97 0.56
C LEU A 8 -18.57 4.00 -0.95
N THR A 9 -19.37 4.94 -1.45
CA THR A 9 -19.58 5.13 -2.89
C THR A 9 -18.30 5.49 -3.59
N ARG A 10 -17.46 6.37 -3.00
CA ARG A 10 -16.15 6.72 -3.57
C ARG A 10 -15.21 5.52 -3.63
N ALA A 11 -15.17 4.71 -2.56
CA ALA A 11 -14.35 3.50 -2.53
C ALA A 11 -14.83 2.46 -3.57
N ALA A 12 -16.15 2.28 -3.72
CA ALA A 12 -16.71 1.41 -4.74
C ALA A 12 -16.36 1.90 -6.15
N ASN A 13 -16.54 3.18 -6.44
CA ASN A 13 -16.19 3.76 -7.73
C ASN A 13 -14.70 3.58 -8.06
N TYR A 14 -13.81 3.78 -7.08
CA TYR A 14 -12.37 3.59 -7.25
C TYR A 14 -11.98 2.16 -7.59
N PHE A 15 -12.77 1.20 -7.12
CA PHE A 15 -12.64 -0.21 -7.49
C PHE A 15 -13.24 -0.48 -8.88
N ASP A 16 -14.47 -0.01 -9.12
CA ASP A 16 -15.25 -0.32 -10.32
C ASP A 16 -14.69 0.34 -11.59
N ASP A 17 -14.06 1.52 -11.46
CA ASP A 17 -13.40 2.21 -12.58
C ASP A 17 -11.99 1.65 -12.92
N GLY A 18 -11.52 0.66 -12.17
CA GLY A 18 -10.23 0.00 -12.37
C GLY A 18 -9.03 0.73 -11.74
N SER A 19 -9.23 1.86 -11.08
CA SER A 19 -8.14 2.63 -10.45
C SER A 19 -7.40 1.82 -9.39
N TYR A 20 -8.13 1.10 -8.54
CA TYR A 20 -7.51 0.23 -7.53
C TYR A 20 -6.74 -0.94 -8.17
N LYS A 21 -7.29 -1.54 -9.23
CA LYS A 21 -6.61 -2.61 -9.97
C LYS A 21 -5.29 -2.12 -10.56
N LYS A 22 -5.33 -0.92 -11.17
CA LYS A 22 -4.11 -0.30 -11.72
C LYS A 22 -3.07 -0.05 -10.63
N LEU A 23 -3.47 0.54 -9.51
CA LEU A 23 -2.59 0.76 -8.36
C LEU A 23 -1.95 -0.56 -7.90
N LEU A 24 -2.76 -1.59 -7.67
CA LEU A 24 -2.25 -2.89 -7.21
C LEU A 24 -1.34 -3.54 -8.25
N THR A 25 -1.62 -3.37 -9.55
CA THR A 25 -0.73 -3.82 -10.64
C THR A 25 0.64 -3.17 -10.53
N ASP A 26 0.67 -1.84 -10.37
CA ASP A 26 1.92 -1.08 -10.25
C ASP A 26 2.72 -1.51 -8.99
N LEU A 27 2.04 -1.77 -7.87
CA LEU A 27 2.69 -2.24 -6.65
C LEU A 27 3.20 -3.69 -6.77
N VAL A 28 2.44 -4.59 -7.39
CA VAL A 28 2.85 -5.99 -7.60
C VAL A 28 4.05 -6.05 -8.53
N ALA A 29 4.16 -5.17 -9.51
CA ALA A 29 5.27 -5.13 -10.46
C ALA A 29 6.64 -4.82 -9.82
N ILE A 30 6.68 -4.30 -8.59
CA ILE A 30 7.93 -4.09 -7.86
C ILE A 30 8.33 -5.40 -7.16
N PRO A 31 9.44 -6.06 -7.54
CA PRO A 31 9.82 -7.35 -6.99
C PRO A 31 10.51 -7.20 -5.60
N SER A 32 9.80 -6.63 -4.64
CA SER A 32 10.28 -6.32 -3.30
C SER A 32 10.39 -7.56 -2.41
N THR A 33 11.13 -8.59 -2.85
CA THR A 33 11.36 -9.79 -2.03
C THR A 33 12.51 -9.58 -1.05
N ALA A 34 12.28 -9.90 0.24
CA ALA A 34 13.31 -9.86 1.28
C ALA A 34 14.09 -11.20 1.39
N GLN A 35 13.69 -12.22 0.65
CA GLN A 35 14.24 -13.57 0.76
C GLN A 35 15.25 -13.92 -0.34
N GLU A 36 15.56 -12.98 -1.22
CA GLU A 36 16.52 -13.16 -2.31
C GLU A 36 17.47 -11.98 -2.33
N PRO A 37 18.80 -12.21 -2.48
CA PRO A 37 19.77 -11.12 -2.57
C PRO A 37 19.56 -10.31 -3.87
N GLY A 38 19.92 -9.03 -3.83
CA GLY A 38 19.87 -8.14 -4.99
C GLY A 38 18.56 -7.37 -5.14
N HIS A 39 17.62 -7.51 -4.21
CA HIS A 39 16.34 -6.79 -4.20
C HIS A 39 16.25 -5.65 -3.18
N GLU A 40 17.38 -5.24 -2.60
CA GLU A 40 17.43 -4.14 -1.62
C GLU A 40 16.96 -2.81 -2.24
N ALA A 41 17.27 -2.59 -3.52
CA ALA A 41 16.81 -1.42 -4.25
C ALA A 41 15.29 -1.45 -4.50
N ASP A 42 14.72 -2.62 -4.74
CA ASP A 42 13.27 -2.81 -4.94
C ASP A 42 12.49 -2.62 -3.64
N LEU A 43 13.03 -3.14 -2.52
CA LEU A 43 12.47 -2.91 -1.17
C LEU A 43 12.43 -1.42 -0.86
N ARG A 44 13.55 -0.73 -1.09
CA ARG A 44 13.64 0.72 -0.92
C ARG A 44 12.67 1.46 -1.85
N HIS A 45 12.66 1.13 -3.13
CA HIS A 45 11.78 1.73 -4.13
C HIS A 45 10.30 1.56 -3.77
N TYR A 46 9.92 0.41 -3.23
CA TYR A 46 8.55 0.17 -2.80
C TYR A 46 8.08 1.18 -1.75
N LEU A 47 8.90 1.42 -0.72
CA LEU A 47 8.55 2.35 0.35
C LEU A 47 8.79 3.81 -0.03
N GLU A 48 9.96 4.14 -0.57
CA GLU A 48 10.36 5.54 -0.89
C GLU A 48 9.73 6.04 -2.20
N GLY A 49 9.63 5.19 -3.21
CA GLY A 49 9.19 5.59 -4.56
C GLY A 49 7.70 5.40 -4.82
N ALA A 50 7.08 4.40 -4.20
CA ALA A 50 5.67 4.10 -4.43
C ALA A 50 4.77 4.57 -3.27
N ILE A 51 4.98 4.07 -2.06
CA ILE A 51 4.08 4.32 -0.93
C ILE A 51 4.29 5.70 -0.32
N GLY A 52 5.54 6.11 -0.10
CA GLY A 52 5.86 7.42 0.51
C GLY A 52 5.17 8.58 -0.21
N PRO A 53 5.39 8.77 -1.52
CA PRO A 53 4.73 9.84 -2.28
C PRO A 53 3.20 9.78 -2.26
N TRP A 54 2.61 8.60 -2.15
CA TRP A 54 1.17 8.46 -2.02
C TRP A 54 0.68 9.00 -0.67
N LEU A 55 1.36 8.63 0.42
CA LEU A 55 1.02 9.14 1.76
C LEU A 55 1.25 10.65 1.89
N GLU A 56 2.32 11.18 1.30
CA GLU A 56 2.59 12.62 1.28
C GLU A 56 1.46 13.41 0.59
N ARG A 57 0.94 12.91 -0.54
CA ARG A 57 -0.22 13.52 -1.21
C ARG A 57 -1.47 13.50 -0.33
N LEU A 58 -1.59 12.54 0.57
CA LEU A 58 -2.68 12.47 1.55
C LEU A 58 -2.39 13.30 2.81
N GLY A 59 -1.31 14.08 2.83
CA GLY A 59 -0.96 15.00 3.91
C GLY A 59 -0.34 14.32 5.13
N PHE A 60 0.32 13.18 4.94
CA PHE A 60 1.17 12.57 5.97
C PHE A 60 2.56 13.19 5.95
N GLU A 61 3.14 13.35 7.13
CA GLU A 61 4.58 13.49 7.30
C GLU A 61 5.19 12.08 7.20
N VAL A 62 6.03 11.87 6.19
CA VAL A 62 6.65 10.57 5.90
C VAL A 62 8.13 10.60 6.24
N ILE A 63 8.60 9.61 6.96
CA ILE A 63 10.02 9.43 7.28
C ILE A 63 10.42 8.00 6.90
N ILE A 64 11.51 7.91 6.16
CA ILE A 64 12.16 6.63 5.83
C ILE A 64 13.33 6.44 6.79
N HIS A 65 13.24 5.40 7.60
CA HIS A 65 14.26 5.03 8.56
C HIS A 65 15.15 3.95 7.97
N PRO A 66 16.48 4.10 7.98
CA PRO A 66 17.38 3.02 7.58
C PRO A 66 17.22 1.84 8.54
N ASN A 67 17.26 0.62 8.00
CA ASN A 67 17.32 -0.56 8.86
C ASN A 67 18.68 -0.62 9.55
N PRO A 68 18.74 -0.87 10.85
CA PRO A 68 20.02 -1.03 11.56
C PRO A 68 20.79 -2.30 11.17
N LEU A 69 20.10 -3.27 10.54
CA LEU A 69 20.71 -4.47 10.01
C LEU A 69 20.99 -4.30 8.51
N GLU A 70 22.24 -4.55 8.12
CA GLU A 70 22.66 -4.51 6.72
C GLU A 70 21.94 -5.59 5.89
N GLY A 71 21.55 -5.26 4.66
CA GLY A 71 20.84 -6.17 3.75
C GLY A 71 19.33 -6.25 3.93
N PHE A 72 18.76 -5.50 4.90
CA PHE A 72 17.32 -5.42 5.09
C PHE A 72 16.74 -4.09 4.56
N GLY A 73 15.49 -4.13 4.11
CA GLY A 73 14.77 -2.96 3.63
C GLY A 73 14.59 -1.89 4.71
N PRO A 74 14.34 -0.64 4.32
CA PRO A 74 14.07 0.44 5.27
C PRO A 74 12.69 0.28 5.91
N ILE A 75 12.43 1.10 6.95
CA ILE A 75 11.11 1.20 7.58
C ILE A 75 10.53 2.57 7.23
N LEU A 76 9.29 2.60 6.76
CA LEU A 76 8.55 3.82 6.56
C LEU A 76 7.63 4.11 7.75
N THR A 77 7.69 5.33 8.28
CA THR A 77 6.66 5.84 9.18
C THR A 77 5.94 7.00 8.52
N GLY A 78 4.61 6.97 8.58
CA GLY A 78 3.74 8.05 8.14
C GLY A 78 2.90 8.56 9.30
N VAL A 79 2.85 9.88 9.51
CA VAL A 79 2.11 10.48 10.61
C VAL A 79 1.20 11.59 10.07
N ARG A 80 -0.09 11.51 10.40
CA ARG A 80 -1.05 12.57 10.14
C ARG A 80 -1.83 12.87 11.42
N ILE A 81 -1.54 14.02 12.03
CA ILE A 81 -2.23 14.51 13.23
C ILE A 81 -3.13 15.67 12.82
N GLU A 82 -4.42 15.50 13.00
CA GLU A 82 -5.40 16.57 12.77
C GLU A 82 -5.75 17.34 14.07
N ASP A 83 -5.80 16.63 15.19
CA ASP A 83 -6.14 17.19 16.48
C ASP A 83 -5.63 16.24 17.59
N ALA A 84 -4.78 16.75 18.47
CA ALA A 84 -4.19 15.94 19.56
C ALA A 84 -5.23 15.34 20.53
N SER A 85 -6.43 15.91 20.59
CA SER A 85 -7.53 15.39 21.43
C SER A 85 -8.29 14.22 20.80
N LYS A 86 -8.05 13.94 19.52
CA LYS A 86 -8.73 12.85 18.78
C LYS A 86 -8.00 11.52 18.94
N PRO A 87 -8.72 10.40 18.80
CA PRO A 87 -8.09 9.09 18.78
C PRO A 87 -7.12 8.96 17.62
N THR A 88 -6.09 8.13 17.82
CA THR A 88 -5.11 7.80 16.79
C THR A 88 -5.31 6.35 16.34
N VAL A 89 -5.47 6.14 15.04
CA VAL A 89 -5.47 4.82 14.43
C VAL A 89 -4.03 4.50 14.02
N LEU A 90 -3.53 3.35 14.44
CA LEU A 90 -2.26 2.80 13.98
C LEU A 90 -2.51 1.74 12.91
N LEU A 91 -1.91 1.93 11.74
CA LEU A 91 -1.89 0.95 10.67
C LEU A 91 -0.49 0.35 10.56
N TYR A 92 -0.43 -0.94 10.35
CA TYR A 92 0.81 -1.67 10.11
C TYR A 92 0.70 -2.51 8.83
N GLY A 93 1.81 -2.66 8.14
CA GLY A 93 1.96 -3.53 6.99
C GLY A 93 3.43 -3.73 6.65
N HIS A 94 3.69 -4.56 5.64
CA HIS A 94 5.02 -4.77 5.10
C HIS A 94 4.99 -4.70 3.56
N GLY A 95 6.03 -4.12 2.99
CA GLY A 95 6.19 -3.99 1.54
C GLY A 95 6.96 -5.14 0.93
N ASP A 96 7.67 -5.91 1.74
CA ASP A 96 8.37 -7.10 1.28
C ASP A 96 7.44 -8.25 0.96
N THR A 97 7.95 -9.18 0.20
CA THR A 97 7.27 -10.43 -0.13
C THR A 97 8.21 -11.62 0.03
N VAL A 98 7.65 -12.82 0.12
CA VAL A 98 8.41 -14.04 -0.10
C VAL A 98 8.87 -14.09 -1.57
N ARG A 99 9.75 -15.05 -1.89
CA ARG A 99 10.31 -15.28 -3.23
C ARG A 99 9.24 -15.29 -4.32
N GLY A 100 9.62 -14.82 -5.50
CA GLY A 100 8.80 -14.90 -6.71
C GLY A 100 8.40 -16.32 -7.06
N LEU A 101 9.38 -17.25 -7.02
CA LEU A 101 9.23 -18.65 -7.43
C LEU A 101 8.71 -18.77 -8.87
N ASP A 102 9.36 -18.06 -9.79
CA ASP A 102 8.93 -17.87 -11.17
C ASP A 102 8.56 -19.16 -11.89
N ASP A 103 9.35 -20.23 -11.67
CA ASP A 103 9.15 -21.54 -12.29
C ASP A 103 7.99 -22.37 -11.70
N GLN A 104 7.39 -21.90 -10.61
CA GLN A 104 6.32 -22.62 -9.90
C GLN A 104 4.92 -22.06 -10.18
N TRP A 105 4.84 -20.96 -10.94
CA TRP A 105 3.57 -20.44 -11.40
C TRP A 105 3.05 -21.28 -12.56
N ARG A 106 1.72 -21.43 -12.63
CA ARG A 106 1.13 -22.14 -13.77
C ARG A 106 1.44 -21.40 -15.09
N PRO A 107 1.47 -22.10 -16.23
CA PRO A 107 1.82 -21.51 -17.51
C PRO A 107 1.01 -20.22 -17.81
N GLY A 108 1.71 -19.17 -18.23
CA GLY A 108 1.12 -17.88 -18.57
C GLY A 108 1.02 -16.90 -17.40
N LEU A 109 1.28 -17.31 -16.15
CA LEU A 109 1.35 -16.41 -14.99
C LEU A 109 2.79 -16.17 -14.57
N LYS A 110 3.05 -15.00 -14.00
CA LYS A 110 4.33 -14.63 -13.41
C LYS A 110 4.11 -13.92 -12.08
N PRO A 111 5.07 -13.99 -11.12
CA PRO A 111 4.88 -13.43 -9.79
C PRO A 111 4.64 -11.91 -9.79
N TRP A 112 5.34 -11.17 -10.64
CA TRP A 112 5.36 -9.69 -10.65
C TRP A 112 4.40 -9.07 -11.68
N GLU A 113 3.46 -9.86 -12.17
CA GLU A 113 2.38 -9.42 -13.04
C GLU A 113 1.04 -9.75 -12.37
N LEU A 114 0.11 -8.78 -12.34
CA LEU A 114 -1.21 -9.00 -11.76
C LEU A 114 -2.15 -9.57 -12.84
N TYR A 115 -2.67 -10.75 -12.60
CA TYR A 115 -3.63 -11.43 -13.47
C TYR A 115 -5.01 -11.47 -12.84
N GLU A 116 -6.02 -11.34 -13.67
CA GLU A 116 -7.41 -11.55 -13.27
C GLU A 116 -7.99 -12.78 -13.96
N GLU A 117 -8.60 -13.66 -13.16
CA GLU A 117 -9.31 -14.84 -13.64
C GLU A 117 -10.43 -15.18 -12.67
N ASP A 118 -11.63 -15.41 -13.18
CA ASP A 118 -12.82 -15.79 -12.43
C ASP A 118 -13.10 -14.87 -11.22
N GLY A 119 -12.92 -13.54 -11.42
CA GLY A 119 -13.14 -12.53 -10.39
C GLY A 119 -12.11 -12.51 -9.26
N ARG A 120 -10.96 -13.16 -9.46
CA ARG A 120 -9.82 -13.18 -8.53
C ARG A 120 -8.59 -12.58 -9.19
N TRP A 121 -7.76 -11.92 -8.38
CA TRP A 121 -6.49 -11.36 -8.82
C TRP A 121 -5.32 -12.16 -8.25
N TYR A 122 -4.41 -12.53 -9.13
CA TYR A 122 -3.23 -13.33 -8.83
C TYR A 122 -1.97 -12.54 -9.12
N GLY A 123 -1.04 -12.52 -8.16
CA GLY A 123 0.26 -11.86 -8.25
C GLY A 123 0.97 -11.96 -6.91
N ARG A 124 2.29 -11.92 -6.89
CA ARG A 124 3.05 -11.98 -5.64
C ARG A 124 2.80 -10.73 -4.81
N GLY A 125 2.35 -10.89 -3.56
CA GLY A 125 2.01 -9.79 -2.68
C GLY A 125 0.61 -9.21 -2.90
N SER A 126 -0.17 -9.68 -3.89
CA SER A 126 -1.53 -9.14 -4.15
C SER A 126 -2.48 -9.25 -2.95
N ALA A 127 -2.28 -10.23 -2.08
CA ALA A 127 -2.99 -10.37 -0.82
C ALA A 127 -2.09 -10.06 0.38
N ASP A 128 -0.88 -10.58 0.42
CA ASP A 128 0.05 -10.49 1.54
C ASP A 128 1.37 -9.84 1.12
N ASN A 129 1.59 -8.56 1.40
CA ASN A 129 0.71 -7.66 2.15
C ASN A 129 0.36 -6.38 1.35
N LYS A 130 0.85 -6.24 0.09
CA LYS A 130 0.69 -5.04 -0.76
C LYS A 130 -0.78 -4.67 -0.95
N GLY A 131 -1.65 -5.65 -1.22
CA GLY A 131 -3.08 -5.41 -1.39
C GLY A 131 -3.73 -4.89 -0.11
N GLN A 132 -3.35 -5.41 1.06
CA GLN A 132 -3.99 -5.03 2.32
C GLN A 132 -3.68 -3.59 2.72
N HIS A 133 -2.40 -3.18 2.73
CA HIS A 133 -2.08 -1.79 3.09
C HIS A 133 -2.45 -0.80 1.98
N ALA A 134 -2.41 -1.21 0.72
CA ALA A 134 -2.94 -0.39 -0.38
C ALA A 134 -4.44 -0.13 -0.21
N LEU A 135 -5.21 -1.15 0.19
CA LEU A 135 -6.64 -0.99 0.49
C LEU A 135 -6.87 -0.01 1.65
N ASN A 136 -6.07 -0.10 2.72
CA ASN A 136 -6.17 0.80 3.86
C ASN A 136 -5.89 2.26 3.46
N ILE A 137 -4.85 2.51 2.66
CA ILE A 137 -4.51 3.86 2.19
C ILE A 137 -5.59 4.40 1.24
N ALA A 138 -6.10 3.57 0.32
CA ALA A 138 -7.19 3.95 -0.58
C ALA A 138 -8.48 4.29 0.19
N ALA A 139 -8.77 3.57 1.29
CA ALA A 139 -9.90 3.89 2.15
C ALA A 139 -9.73 5.26 2.84
N LEU A 140 -8.53 5.58 3.32
CA LEU A 140 -8.23 6.92 3.86
C LEU A 140 -8.42 8.01 2.80
N GLU A 141 -7.97 7.77 1.58
CA GLU A 141 -8.15 8.68 0.45
C GLU A 141 -9.63 8.94 0.15
N ALA A 142 -10.46 7.89 0.12
CA ALA A 142 -11.90 8.02 -0.07
C ALA A 142 -12.57 8.85 1.04
N VAL A 143 -12.17 8.65 2.30
CA VAL A 143 -12.67 9.43 3.45
C VAL A 143 -12.23 10.88 3.34
N LEU A 144 -10.96 11.15 3.03
CA LEU A 144 -10.44 12.50 2.84
C LEU A 144 -11.19 13.25 1.73
N ALA A 145 -11.40 12.60 0.59
CA ALA A 145 -12.13 13.18 -0.54
C ALA A 145 -13.58 13.50 -0.18
N GLU A 146 -14.26 12.62 0.58
CA GLU A 146 -15.64 12.84 1.02
C GLU A 146 -15.75 13.96 2.05
N ARG A 147 -14.75 14.10 2.91
CA ARG A 147 -14.80 15.01 4.07
C ARG A 147 -14.03 16.31 3.86
N GLY A 148 -13.72 16.67 2.62
CA GLY A 148 -13.02 17.93 2.30
C GLY A 148 -11.63 18.01 2.90
N GLY A 149 -10.88 16.89 2.84
CA GLY A 149 -9.50 16.81 3.28
C GLY A 149 -9.31 16.53 4.78
N LYS A 150 -10.36 16.09 5.50
CA LYS A 150 -10.28 15.79 6.93
C LYS A 150 -10.70 14.36 7.23
N LEU A 151 -9.93 13.66 8.07
CA LEU A 151 -10.30 12.34 8.61
C LEU A 151 -11.22 12.46 9.84
N GLY A 152 -10.94 13.42 10.72
CA GLY A 152 -11.61 13.58 12.02
C GLY A 152 -11.02 12.70 13.11
N PHE A 153 -9.90 12.05 12.83
CA PHE A 153 -9.05 11.28 13.72
C PHE A 153 -7.59 11.34 13.24
N ASN A 154 -6.67 10.96 14.10
CA ASN A 154 -5.26 10.91 13.74
C ASN A 154 -4.89 9.52 13.17
N VAL A 155 -3.89 9.47 12.31
CA VAL A 155 -3.39 8.22 11.75
C VAL A 155 -1.87 8.17 11.88
N LYS A 156 -1.38 7.00 12.28
CA LYS A 156 0.03 6.61 12.17
C LYS A 156 0.12 5.34 11.35
N ILE A 157 1.11 5.27 10.49
CA ILE A 157 1.37 4.12 9.60
C ILE A 157 2.81 3.70 9.83
N VAL A 158 3.03 2.40 9.94
CA VAL A 158 4.37 1.77 9.94
C VAL A 158 4.38 0.71 8.87
N LEU A 159 5.32 0.80 7.95
CA LEU A 159 5.57 -0.20 6.90
C LEU A 159 7.04 -0.58 6.90
N GLU A 160 7.32 -1.90 6.78
CA GLU A 160 8.67 -2.46 6.69
C GLU A 160 8.86 -3.33 5.44
#